data_0b5c7c120f5bae11f89c0176cf28daae
#
_entry.id   0b5c7c120f5bae11f89c0176cf28daae
#
_cell.length_a   1.000
_cell.length_b   1.000
_cell.length_c   1.000
_cell.angle_alpha   90.00
_cell.angle_beta   90.00
_cell.angle_gamma   90.00
#
_symmetry.space_group_name_H-M   'P 1'
#
loop_
_entity.id
_entity.type
_entity.pdbx_description
1 polymer ?
#
loop_
_entity_poly.entity_id
_entity_poly.type
_entity_poly.pdbx_seq_one_letter_code
_entity_poly.pdbx_strand_id
1 'polypeptide(L)'
;MRRDPRPRSYRVSLAVAGLAVALLTSGCNDQPPTWNLVWSDEFDGAAGSAPDSAFWDYDVGGSGWGNDELQFYTARPENVSLDGDGFLAITARQEPYQGRAYTSARINTRARFEQGLGRWEARIRVPSGMGIWPAFWLLGANFPQVGWPACGEIDVMEVRGQAPGVMNGTLHATGYSGGGALTEQYTCQVAPSCASPPCTPLCPFSEDFHVYAVEVEANRIRFEVDGAIYHEVRQDLLPTGTSWPFGKPFFVILNVAVGGAYVGAPDVTTVFPQTMLVDYVRYYQLAR
;
A
#
# COMPACT_ATOMS: atom_id res chain seq x y z
N MET A 1 -46.70 36.83 76.60
CA MET A 1 -46.45 36.48 75.20
C MET A 1 -45.70 37.61 74.57
N ARG A 2 -44.43 37.52 74.44
CA ARG A 2 -43.58 38.55 73.77
C ARG A 2 -42.84 37.83 72.68
N ARG A 3 -42.93 38.36 71.42
CA ARG A 3 -42.26 37.81 70.20
C ARG A 3 -40.84 38.35 70.18
N ASP A 4 -39.93 37.44 69.95
CA ASP A 4 -38.49 37.65 69.81
C ASP A 4 -38.16 38.24 68.42
N PRO A 5 -37.30 39.25 68.26
CA PRO A 5 -36.95 39.79 66.94
C PRO A 5 -35.80 39.01 66.31
N ARG A 6 -35.98 38.64 65.03
CA ARG A 6 -34.97 37.99 64.22
C ARG A 6 -33.81 38.92 63.84
N PRO A 7 -32.56 38.46 63.78
CA PRO A 7 -31.42 39.25 63.36
C PRO A 7 -31.37 39.48 61.82
N ARG A 8 -31.03 40.71 61.44
CA ARG A 8 -30.79 41.11 60.05
C ARG A 8 -29.48 40.55 59.53
N SER A 9 -29.53 39.77 58.47
CA SER A 9 -28.35 39.35 57.73
C SER A 9 -27.87 40.39 56.72
N TYR A 10 -26.66 40.87 56.90
CA TYR A 10 -25.98 41.70 55.91
C TYR A 10 -25.37 40.78 54.81
N ARG A 11 -25.82 41.02 53.60
CA ARG A 11 -25.16 40.41 52.45
C ARG A 11 -23.99 41.30 52.04
N VAL A 12 -22.78 40.75 52.16
CA VAL A 12 -21.57 41.35 51.59
C VAL A 12 -21.48 40.81 50.19
N SER A 13 -21.64 41.65 49.15
CA SER A 13 -21.40 41.29 47.76
C SER A 13 -19.90 41.41 47.47
N LEU A 14 -19.18 40.33 47.39
CA LEU A 14 -17.84 40.31 46.81
C LEU A 14 -17.98 40.25 45.26
N ALA A 15 -17.61 41.35 44.61
CA ALA A 15 -17.42 41.36 43.17
C ALA A 15 -16.08 40.68 42.84
N VAL A 16 -16.15 39.45 42.35
CA VAL A 16 -14.99 38.76 41.79
C VAL A 16 -14.87 39.18 40.32
N ALA A 17 -13.89 40.04 40.04
CA ALA A 17 -13.49 40.37 38.68
C ALA A 17 -12.78 39.15 38.07
N GLY A 18 -13.51 38.36 37.31
CA GLY A 18 -12.94 37.23 36.54
C GLY A 18 -12.15 37.74 35.32
N LEU A 19 -10.84 37.63 35.39
CA LEU A 19 -9.97 37.85 34.25
C LEU A 19 -10.14 36.65 33.31
N ALA A 20 -10.91 36.80 32.23
CA ALA A 20 -11.02 35.81 31.19
C ALA A 20 -9.72 35.83 30.36
N VAL A 21 -8.82 34.88 30.65
CA VAL A 21 -7.69 34.58 29.77
C VAL A 21 -8.26 33.82 28.58
N ALA A 22 -8.41 34.49 27.45
CA ALA A 22 -8.71 33.84 26.17
C ALA A 22 -7.46 33.07 25.76
N LEU A 23 -7.44 31.77 26.02
CA LEU A 23 -6.52 30.82 25.40
C LEU A 23 -6.89 30.76 23.92
N LEU A 24 -6.15 31.49 23.08
CA LEU A 24 -6.12 31.30 21.64
C LEU A 24 -5.45 29.95 21.42
N THR A 25 -6.24 28.87 21.43
CA THR A 25 -5.82 27.60 20.83
C THR A 25 -5.78 27.84 19.33
N SER A 26 -4.58 28.05 18.79
CA SER A 26 -4.32 27.88 17.38
C SER A 26 -4.59 26.40 17.07
N GLY A 27 -5.85 26.07 16.84
CA GLY A 27 -6.23 24.77 16.30
C GLY A 27 -5.59 24.69 14.92
N CYS A 28 -4.55 23.88 14.77
CA CYS A 28 -4.23 23.34 13.48
C CYS A 28 -5.52 22.70 12.98
N ASN A 29 -6.08 23.25 11.93
CA ASN A 29 -7.24 22.68 11.24
C ASN A 29 -6.69 21.51 10.42
N ASP A 30 -6.27 20.43 11.08
CA ASP A 30 -5.88 19.18 10.44
C ASP A 30 -7.15 18.44 9.95
N GLN A 31 -7.86 19.08 9.03
CA GLN A 31 -8.84 18.35 8.24
C GLN A 31 -8.06 17.32 7.41
N PRO A 32 -8.49 16.07 7.40
CA PRO A 32 -7.84 15.07 6.55
C PRO A 32 -7.82 15.56 5.10
N PRO A 33 -6.77 15.29 4.35
CA PRO A 33 -6.67 15.71 2.96
C PRO A 33 -7.87 15.20 2.17
N THR A 34 -8.48 16.08 1.36
CA THR A 34 -9.53 15.67 0.42
C THR A 34 -8.87 15.20 -0.87
N TRP A 35 -9.18 14.00 -1.29
CA TRP A 35 -8.62 13.37 -2.48
C TRP A 35 -9.63 13.35 -3.61
N ASN A 36 -9.22 13.79 -4.81
CA ASN A 36 -10.00 13.71 -6.05
C ASN A 36 -9.51 12.51 -6.87
N LEU A 37 -10.40 11.59 -7.19
CA LEU A 37 -10.09 10.47 -8.09
C LEU A 37 -9.75 11.03 -9.48
N VAL A 38 -8.58 10.65 -10.00
CA VAL A 38 -8.07 11.07 -11.32
C VAL A 38 -8.08 9.92 -12.31
N TRP A 39 -7.75 8.72 -11.83
CA TRP A 39 -7.71 7.51 -12.64
C TRP A 39 -8.03 6.29 -11.79
N SER A 40 -8.69 5.33 -12.42
CA SER A 40 -8.91 4.00 -11.84
C SER A 40 -8.97 2.93 -12.93
N ASP A 41 -8.61 1.71 -12.54
CA ASP A 41 -9.01 0.48 -13.22
C ASP A 41 -9.73 -0.39 -12.19
N GLU A 42 -11.01 -0.64 -12.44
CA GLU A 42 -11.90 -1.44 -11.59
C GLU A 42 -11.98 -2.89 -12.11
N PHE A 43 -11.20 -3.22 -13.12
CA PHE A 43 -11.09 -4.54 -13.72
C PHE A 43 -12.42 -5.18 -14.18
N ASP A 44 -13.38 -4.33 -14.51
CA ASP A 44 -14.68 -4.73 -15.04
C ASP A 44 -14.52 -5.30 -16.47
N GLY A 45 -14.62 -6.61 -16.64
CA GLY A 45 -14.49 -7.23 -17.95
C GLY A 45 -14.86 -8.71 -17.94
N ALA A 46 -14.93 -9.30 -19.14
CA ALA A 46 -15.30 -10.70 -19.27
C ALA A 46 -14.20 -11.64 -18.73
N ALA A 47 -14.63 -12.76 -18.15
CA ALA A 47 -13.70 -13.78 -17.68
C ALA A 47 -12.71 -14.24 -18.78
N GLY A 48 -11.44 -14.33 -18.43
CA GLY A 48 -10.35 -14.71 -19.33
C GLY A 48 -9.85 -13.58 -20.23
N SER A 49 -10.46 -12.37 -20.21
CA SER A 49 -9.92 -11.24 -20.96
C SER A 49 -8.66 -10.66 -20.31
N ALA A 50 -7.82 -10.04 -21.14
CA ALA A 50 -6.66 -9.31 -20.66
C ALA A 50 -7.07 -7.99 -19.98
N PRO A 51 -6.27 -7.47 -19.02
CA PRO A 51 -6.42 -6.10 -18.54
C PRO A 51 -6.25 -5.08 -19.68
N ASP A 52 -6.82 -3.88 -19.52
CA ASP A 52 -6.86 -2.86 -20.57
C ASP A 52 -5.46 -2.46 -21.04
N SER A 53 -5.14 -2.78 -22.29
CA SER A 53 -3.86 -2.48 -22.91
C SER A 53 -3.60 -0.97 -23.11
N ALA A 54 -4.59 -0.10 -22.92
CA ALA A 54 -4.39 1.34 -22.87
C ALA A 54 -3.57 1.75 -21.62
N PHE A 55 -3.66 0.98 -20.54
CA PHE A 55 -2.99 1.27 -19.27
C PHE A 55 -1.95 0.23 -18.86
N TRP A 56 -2.15 -1.04 -19.22
CA TRP A 56 -1.28 -2.12 -18.76
C TRP A 56 -0.39 -2.70 -19.86
N ASP A 57 0.84 -2.97 -19.48
CA ASP A 57 1.82 -3.71 -20.27
C ASP A 57 2.40 -4.85 -19.42
N TYR A 58 3.14 -5.76 -20.04
CA TYR A 58 3.66 -6.96 -19.41
C TYR A 58 5.19 -6.94 -19.37
N ASP A 59 5.74 -7.24 -18.21
CA ASP A 59 7.14 -7.63 -18.11
C ASP A 59 7.24 -9.15 -18.31
N VAL A 60 7.90 -9.59 -19.38
CA VAL A 60 8.00 -11.02 -19.76
C VAL A 60 9.44 -11.49 -19.64
N GLY A 61 9.64 -12.65 -19.02
CA GLY A 61 10.98 -13.24 -18.92
C GLY A 61 11.22 -14.00 -17.62
N GLY A 62 12.36 -14.71 -17.57
CA GLY A 62 12.78 -15.53 -16.44
C GLY A 62 14.20 -15.23 -15.98
N SER A 63 14.66 -13.97 -16.02
CA SER A 63 16.03 -13.58 -15.66
C SER A 63 16.33 -13.64 -14.15
N GLY A 64 15.31 -13.90 -13.30
CA GLY A 64 15.42 -13.79 -11.84
C GLY A 64 15.18 -12.36 -11.30
N TRP A 65 14.98 -11.39 -12.18
CA TRP A 65 14.52 -10.01 -11.92
C TRP A 65 15.30 -9.26 -10.83
N GLY A 66 16.59 -9.63 -10.63
CA GLY A 66 17.47 -9.03 -9.64
C GLY A 66 17.36 -9.61 -8.23
N ASN A 67 16.44 -10.56 -7.99
CA ASN A 67 16.13 -11.13 -6.67
C ASN A 67 16.28 -12.66 -6.64
N ASP A 68 16.87 -13.29 -7.67
CA ASP A 68 16.97 -14.74 -7.82
C ASP A 68 15.59 -15.44 -7.87
N GLU A 69 14.57 -14.75 -8.41
CA GLU A 69 13.21 -15.26 -8.57
C GLU A 69 13.18 -16.47 -9.50
N LEU A 70 12.30 -17.42 -9.22
CA LEU A 70 12.30 -18.75 -9.87
C LEU A 70 11.32 -18.85 -11.04
N GLN A 71 10.31 -18.00 -11.15
CA GLN A 71 9.30 -18.03 -12.19
C GLN A 71 9.79 -17.44 -13.51
N PHE A 72 9.09 -17.80 -14.57
CA PHE A 72 9.04 -17.05 -15.82
C PHE A 72 7.75 -16.21 -15.82
N TYR A 73 7.85 -14.88 -15.90
CA TYR A 73 6.69 -14.03 -16.10
C TYR A 73 6.20 -14.09 -17.53
N THR A 74 4.90 -14.23 -17.70
CA THR A 74 4.22 -14.37 -19.00
C THR A 74 3.06 -13.39 -19.12
N ALA A 75 2.61 -13.17 -20.37
CA ALA A 75 1.38 -12.44 -20.68
C ALA A 75 0.19 -13.39 -20.99
N ARG A 76 0.30 -14.67 -20.60
CA ARG A 76 -0.73 -15.67 -20.87
C ARG A 76 -1.94 -15.51 -19.96
N PRO A 77 -3.16 -15.78 -20.43
CA PRO A 77 -4.37 -15.67 -19.59
C PRO A 77 -4.35 -16.64 -18.39
N GLU A 78 -3.59 -17.74 -18.44
CA GLU A 78 -3.39 -18.65 -17.32
C GLU A 78 -2.63 -18.02 -16.14
N ASN A 79 -1.85 -16.94 -16.40
CA ASN A 79 -1.09 -16.24 -15.39
C ASN A 79 -1.66 -14.85 -15.05
N VAL A 80 -2.37 -14.22 -16.01
CA VAL A 80 -3.00 -12.91 -15.77
C VAL A 80 -4.21 -12.72 -16.65
N SER A 81 -5.37 -12.52 -16.04
CA SER A 81 -6.64 -12.27 -16.74
C SER A 81 -7.65 -11.67 -15.78
N LEU A 82 -8.71 -11.06 -16.33
CA LEU A 82 -9.90 -10.72 -15.58
C LEU A 82 -10.70 -11.99 -15.28
N ASP A 83 -11.27 -12.08 -14.08
CA ASP A 83 -12.02 -13.29 -13.68
C ASP A 83 -13.51 -13.25 -14.08
N GLY A 84 -14.03 -12.08 -14.47
CA GLY A 84 -15.42 -11.87 -14.86
C GLY A 84 -16.33 -11.45 -13.71
N ASP A 85 -15.82 -11.45 -12.48
CA ASP A 85 -16.51 -11.03 -11.26
C ASP A 85 -16.00 -9.66 -10.74
N GLY A 86 -15.24 -8.93 -11.58
CA GLY A 86 -14.69 -7.61 -11.26
C GLY A 86 -13.30 -7.65 -10.63
N PHE A 87 -12.53 -8.73 -10.85
CA PHE A 87 -11.17 -8.82 -10.32
C PHE A 87 -10.15 -9.13 -11.40
N LEU A 88 -8.97 -8.53 -11.27
CA LEU A 88 -7.78 -8.98 -11.96
C LEU A 88 -7.16 -10.14 -11.16
N ALA A 89 -6.95 -11.28 -11.81
CA ALA A 89 -6.29 -12.43 -11.25
C ALA A 89 -4.84 -12.54 -11.77
N ILE A 90 -3.85 -12.45 -10.86
CA ILE A 90 -2.45 -12.75 -11.16
C ILE A 90 -2.09 -14.09 -10.50
N THR A 91 -1.81 -15.09 -11.31
CA THR A 91 -1.72 -16.49 -10.88
C THR A 91 -0.32 -17.08 -11.09
N ALA A 92 0.34 -17.41 -9.98
CA ALA A 92 1.55 -18.21 -9.96
C ALA A 92 1.21 -19.70 -10.09
N ARG A 93 1.91 -20.42 -10.99
CA ARG A 93 1.68 -21.82 -11.29
C ARG A 93 2.99 -22.61 -11.23
N GLN A 94 2.89 -23.84 -10.77
CA GLN A 94 3.99 -24.79 -10.87
C GLN A 94 3.84 -25.56 -12.20
N GLU A 95 4.58 -25.12 -13.17
CA GLU A 95 4.61 -25.74 -14.51
C GLU A 95 5.96 -25.45 -15.20
N PRO A 96 6.53 -26.40 -15.94
CA PRO A 96 7.73 -26.14 -16.74
C PRO A 96 7.43 -25.17 -17.88
N TYR A 97 8.17 -24.06 -17.95
CA TYR A 97 8.02 -23.09 -19.02
C TYR A 97 9.35 -22.36 -19.27
N GLN A 98 9.86 -22.36 -20.50
CA GLN A 98 11.08 -21.65 -20.92
C GLN A 98 12.29 -21.86 -19.98
N GLY A 99 12.48 -23.11 -19.50
CA GLY A 99 13.58 -23.46 -18.61
C GLY A 99 13.38 -23.08 -17.13
N ARG A 100 12.20 -22.60 -16.76
CA ARG A 100 11.79 -22.35 -15.36
C ARG A 100 10.77 -23.40 -14.92
N ALA A 101 10.68 -23.64 -13.60
CA ALA A 101 9.74 -24.58 -13.00
C ALA A 101 8.40 -23.94 -12.61
N TYR A 102 8.32 -22.62 -12.67
CA TYR A 102 7.14 -21.84 -12.32
C TYR A 102 6.86 -20.79 -13.37
N THR A 103 5.57 -20.44 -13.53
CA THR A 103 5.13 -19.28 -14.29
C THR A 103 4.32 -18.35 -13.38
N SER A 104 4.29 -17.08 -13.73
CA SER A 104 3.47 -16.07 -13.08
C SER A 104 3.29 -14.88 -14.02
N ALA A 105 2.78 -13.75 -13.52
CA ALA A 105 2.74 -12.52 -14.28
C ALA A 105 3.21 -11.32 -13.47
N ARG A 106 3.74 -10.34 -14.21
CA ARG A 106 4.11 -9.00 -13.76
C ARG A 106 3.60 -8.02 -14.80
N ILE A 107 2.70 -7.14 -14.38
CA ILE A 107 2.12 -6.10 -15.24
C ILE A 107 2.48 -4.72 -14.69
N ASN A 108 2.50 -3.73 -15.58
CA ASN A 108 2.89 -2.38 -15.21
C ASN A 108 2.19 -1.32 -16.06
N THR A 109 2.16 -0.06 -15.58
CA THR A 109 1.60 1.08 -16.30
C THR A 109 2.65 1.98 -16.96
N ARG A 110 3.90 1.51 -17.11
CA ARG A 110 5.00 2.29 -17.67
C ARG A 110 4.69 2.84 -19.07
N ALA A 111 4.99 4.13 -19.28
CA ALA A 111 4.72 4.87 -20.51
C ALA A 111 3.24 4.96 -20.92
N ARG A 112 2.32 4.50 -20.06
CA ARG A 112 0.88 4.54 -20.29
C ARG A 112 0.17 5.40 -19.26
N PHE A 113 0.45 5.14 -17.97
CA PHE A 113 -0.05 5.97 -16.86
C PHE A 113 1.04 6.14 -15.81
N GLU A 114 1.59 7.35 -15.72
CA GLU A 114 2.68 7.71 -14.81
C GLU A 114 2.30 9.00 -14.10
N GLN A 115 2.36 9.00 -12.76
CA GLN A 115 1.98 10.15 -11.94
C GLN A 115 2.97 10.35 -10.79
N GLY A 116 3.11 11.59 -10.33
CA GLY A 116 3.99 11.98 -9.23
C GLY A 116 3.27 12.04 -7.89
N LEU A 117 3.16 13.27 -7.37
CA LEU A 117 2.55 13.53 -6.06
C LEU A 117 1.06 13.20 -6.08
N GLY A 118 0.60 12.45 -5.08
CA GLY A 118 -0.79 12.02 -4.98
C GLY A 118 -0.93 10.80 -4.09
N ARG A 119 -2.08 10.15 -4.16
CA ARG A 119 -2.37 8.91 -3.45
C ARG A 119 -2.57 7.78 -4.46
N TRP A 120 -1.82 6.72 -4.29
CA TRP A 120 -2.00 5.46 -4.99
C TRP A 120 -2.66 4.46 -4.05
N GLU A 121 -3.64 3.73 -4.55
CA GLU A 121 -4.44 2.81 -3.76
C GLU A 121 -4.81 1.58 -4.58
N ALA A 122 -4.72 0.41 -3.96
CA ALA A 122 -5.23 -0.83 -4.53
C ALA A 122 -5.93 -1.65 -3.45
N ARG A 123 -7.03 -2.33 -3.82
CA ARG A 123 -7.72 -3.27 -2.96
C ARG A 123 -7.38 -4.69 -3.42
N ILE A 124 -6.66 -5.42 -2.58
CA ILE A 124 -6.03 -6.69 -2.96
C ILE A 124 -6.28 -7.75 -1.90
N ARG A 125 -6.53 -9.00 -2.36
CA ARG A 125 -6.40 -10.21 -1.56
C ARG A 125 -5.17 -10.96 -2.02
N VAL A 126 -4.20 -11.16 -1.11
CA VAL A 126 -2.92 -11.79 -1.45
C VAL A 126 -2.98 -13.32 -1.36
N PRO A 127 -2.17 -14.05 -2.15
CA PRO A 127 -1.96 -15.48 -1.95
C PRO A 127 -1.09 -15.76 -0.72
N SER A 128 -1.04 -17.04 -0.30
CA SER A 128 -0.19 -17.51 0.80
C SER A 128 0.58 -18.78 0.43
N GLY A 129 1.63 -19.07 1.17
CA GLY A 129 2.47 -20.27 0.99
C GLY A 129 3.95 -19.93 0.97
N MET A 130 4.79 -20.89 1.36
CA MET A 130 6.24 -20.73 1.35
C MET A 130 6.73 -20.38 -0.06
N GLY A 131 7.57 -19.33 -0.17
CA GLY A 131 8.15 -18.92 -1.45
C GLY A 131 7.19 -18.17 -2.38
N ILE A 132 6.03 -17.71 -1.91
CA ILE A 132 5.10 -16.86 -2.65
C ILE A 132 5.29 -15.40 -2.23
N TRP A 133 5.43 -14.50 -3.21
CA TRP A 133 5.74 -13.09 -2.98
C TRP A 133 4.87 -12.18 -3.85
N PRO A 134 3.67 -11.85 -3.39
CA PRO A 134 2.82 -10.83 -4.01
C PRO A 134 3.34 -9.44 -3.68
N ALA A 135 3.24 -8.52 -4.67
CA ALA A 135 3.62 -7.13 -4.53
C ALA A 135 2.72 -6.18 -5.31
N PHE A 136 2.45 -5.04 -4.70
CA PHE A 136 1.93 -3.80 -5.30
C PHE A 136 2.93 -2.70 -4.99
N TRP A 137 3.55 -2.14 -6.03
CA TRP A 137 4.66 -1.23 -5.89
C TRP A 137 4.76 -0.23 -7.04
N LEU A 138 5.57 0.79 -6.85
CA LEU A 138 5.77 1.88 -7.78
C LEU A 138 7.25 2.01 -8.11
N LEU A 139 7.58 2.20 -9.37
CA LEU A 139 8.96 2.45 -9.83
C LEU A 139 9.04 3.80 -10.54
N GLY A 140 10.12 4.56 -10.30
CA GLY A 140 10.32 5.86 -10.92
C GLY A 140 10.36 5.79 -12.44
N ALA A 141 9.54 6.59 -13.12
CA ALA A 141 9.39 6.57 -14.57
C ALA A 141 10.70 6.88 -15.33
N ASN A 142 11.64 7.54 -14.67
CA ASN A 142 12.98 7.81 -15.21
C ASN A 142 13.96 6.63 -15.06
N PHE A 143 13.48 5.43 -14.63
CA PHE A 143 14.30 4.23 -14.50
C PHE A 143 15.20 3.94 -15.73
N PRO A 144 14.73 4.07 -16.99
CA PRO A 144 15.58 3.79 -18.15
C PRO A 144 16.79 4.73 -18.28
N GLN A 145 16.72 5.95 -17.69
CA GLN A 145 17.77 6.96 -17.79
C GLN A 145 18.77 6.89 -16.63
N VAL A 146 18.29 6.62 -15.41
CA VAL A 146 19.13 6.73 -14.21
C VAL A 146 19.39 5.39 -13.52
N GLY A 147 18.63 4.33 -13.86
CA GLY A 147 18.72 3.02 -13.23
C GLY A 147 18.18 2.97 -11.80
N TRP A 148 18.13 1.77 -11.25
CA TRP A 148 17.83 1.49 -9.86
C TRP A 148 19.11 1.56 -9.00
N PRO A 149 19.08 2.08 -7.76
CA PRO A 149 17.94 2.62 -7.04
C PRO A 149 17.73 4.15 -7.23
N ALA A 150 18.45 4.79 -8.15
CA ALA A 150 18.41 6.24 -8.31
C ALA A 150 17.07 6.77 -8.87
N CYS A 151 16.29 5.93 -9.55
CA CYS A 151 14.93 6.27 -9.98
C CYS A 151 13.95 6.41 -8.81
N GLY A 152 14.20 5.74 -7.68
CA GLY A 152 13.28 5.58 -6.57
C GLY A 152 12.32 4.42 -6.78
N GLU A 153 11.96 3.74 -5.68
CA GLU A 153 10.99 2.64 -5.62
C GLU A 153 10.16 2.79 -4.35
N ILE A 154 8.87 2.53 -4.44
CA ILE A 154 7.93 2.58 -3.33
C ILE A 154 7.16 1.26 -3.33
N ASP A 155 7.48 0.37 -2.40
CA ASP A 155 6.78 -0.90 -2.23
C ASP A 155 5.59 -0.65 -1.31
N VAL A 156 4.42 -0.44 -1.90
CA VAL A 156 3.20 -0.10 -1.14
C VAL A 156 2.74 -1.29 -0.32
N MET A 157 2.85 -2.48 -0.90
CA MET A 157 2.53 -3.76 -0.25
C MET A 157 3.46 -4.85 -0.75
N GLU A 158 4.20 -5.46 0.16
CA GLU A 158 4.91 -6.71 -0.05
C GLU A 158 4.56 -7.71 1.06
N VAL A 159 4.17 -8.92 0.69
CA VAL A 159 3.87 -9.98 1.66
C VAL A 159 4.75 -11.19 1.38
N ARG A 160 5.35 -11.72 2.45
CA ARG A 160 5.93 -13.07 2.38
C ARG A 160 4.83 -14.08 2.61
N GLY A 161 4.52 -14.89 1.59
CA GLY A 161 3.40 -15.83 1.64
C GLY A 161 3.43 -16.83 2.80
N GLN A 162 4.63 -17.12 3.35
CA GLN A 162 4.78 -17.91 4.58
C GLN A 162 4.42 -17.14 5.86
N ALA A 163 4.24 -15.84 5.79
CA ALA A 163 3.84 -14.99 6.91
C ALA A 163 2.71 -14.03 6.49
N PRO A 164 1.54 -14.55 6.05
CA PRO A 164 0.50 -13.75 5.39
C PRO A 164 -0.24 -12.77 6.32
N GLY A 165 0.08 -12.76 7.60
CA GLY A 165 -0.38 -11.74 8.56
C GLY A 165 0.56 -10.55 8.72
N VAL A 166 1.68 -10.51 7.98
CA VAL A 166 2.69 -9.45 8.05
C VAL A 166 3.00 -8.95 6.65
N MET A 167 2.90 -7.65 6.44
CA MET A 167 3.30 -6.98 5.22
C MET A 167 4.36 -5.92 5.48
N ASN A 168 5.11 -5.55 4.46
CA ASN A 168 6.08 -4.47 4.49
C ASN A 168 5.67 -3.34 3.55
N GLY A 169 5.90 -2.10 4.00
CA GLY A 169 5.98 -0.93 3.14
C GLY A 169 7.41 -0.42 3.13
N THR A 170 7.98 -0.21 1.94
CA THR A 170 9.42 0.03 1.80
C THR A 170 9.70 1.17 0.83
N LEU A 171 10.75 1.96 1.10
CA LEU A 171 11.32 2.92 0.17
C LEU A 171 12.75 2.55 -0.18
N HIS A 172 13.05 2.55 -1.49
CA HIS A 172 14.41 2.40 -2.00
C HIS A 172 14.82 3.64 -2.80
N ALA A 173 16.01 4.15 -2.49
CA ALA A 173 16.68 5.19 -3.28
C ALA A 173 18.18 5.17 -3.04
N THR A 174 18.93 6.06 -3.69
CA THR A 174 20.37 6.20 -3.48
C THR A 174 20.65 6.56 -2.02
N GLY A 175 21.43 5.71 -1.36
CA GLY A 175 21.79 5.82 0.06
C GLY A 175 20.94 4.95 1.01
N TYR A 176 19.83 4.40 0.55
CA TYR A 176 19.01 3.43 1.26
C TYR A 176 18.30 2.51 0.26
N SER A 177 18.80 1.29 0.10
CA SER A 177 18.23 0.32 -0.83
C SER A 177 18.65 -1.12 -0.44
N GLY A 178 17.98 -2.12 -1.01
CA GLY A 178 18.20 -3.52 -0.66
C GLY A 178 18.02 -3.75 0.83
N GLY A 179 18.95 -4.43 1.48
CA GLY A 179 18.92 -4.68 2.94
C GLY A 179 19.06 -3.45 3.83
N GLY A 180 19.35 -2.28 3.27
CA GLY A 180 19.40 -0.99 3.98
C GLY A 180 18.24 -0.05 3.63
N ALA A 181 17.19 -0.56 3.01
CA ALA A 181 15.99 0.22 2.66
C ALA A 181 15.23 0.72 3.89
N LEU A 182 14.40 1.74 3.69
CA LEU A 182 13.53 2.26 4.75
C LEU A 182 12.24 1.45 4.75
N THR A 183 12.17 0.46 5.63
CA THR A 183 11.08 -0.51 5.72
C THR A 183 10.40 -0.44 7.07
N GLU A 184 9.07 -0.47 7.08
CA GLU A 184 8.27 -0.69 8.28
C GLU A 184 7.31 -1.85 8.03
N GLN A 185 7.07 -2.64 9.09
CA GLN A 185 6.15 -3.77 9.04
C GLN A 185 4.79 -3.40 9.61
N TYR A 186 3.74 -3.81 8.93
CA TYR A 186 2.39 -3.81 9.47
C TYR A 186 1.97 -5.24 9.76
N THR A 187 1.62 -5.51 11.01
CA THR A 187 1.03 -6.78 11.43
C THR A 187 -0.47 -6.63 11.49
N CYS A 188 -1.17 -7.44 10.72
CA CYS A 188 -2.62 -7.48 10.69
C CYS A 188 -3.19 -7.74 12.09
N GLN A 189 -4.12 -6.91 12.53
CA GLN A 189 -4.79 -7.06 13.83
C GLN A 189 -5.96 -8.01 13.67
N VAL A 190 -6.04 -9.03 14.51
CA VAL A 190 -7.25 -9.87 14.60
C VAL A 190 -8.35 -9.00 15.18
N ALA A 191 -9.36 -8.67 14.38
CA ALA A 191 -10.50 -7.91 14.89
C ALA A 191 -11.21 -8.73 16.00
N PRO A 192 -11.46 -8.14 17.18
CA PRO A 192 -12.43 -8.72 18.10
C PRO A 192 -13.75 -8.81 17.34
N SER A 193 -14.43 -9.96 17.42
CA SER A 193 -15.63 -10.32 16.65
C SER A 193 -16.48 -9.12 16.24
N CYS A 194 -16.62 -8.89 14.93
CA CYS A 194 -17.41 -7.79 14.40
C CYS A 194 -18.87 -7.92 14.77
N ALA A 195 -19.33 -7.16 15.75
CA ALA A 195 -20.74 -7.09 16.15
C ALA A 195 -21.55 -6.07 15.33
N SER A 196 -20.88 -5.20 14.53
CA SER A 196 -21.56 -4.18 13.70
C SER A 196 -20.62 -3.67 12.57
N PRO A 197 -21.14 -3.38 11.35
CA PRO A 197 -20.35 -2.71 10.29
C PRO A 197 -19.97 -1.25 10.64
N PRO A 198 -18.83 -0.71 10.11
CA PRO A 198 -17.89 -1.39 9.24
C PRO A 198 -16.94 -2.32 10.01
N CYS A 199 -16.85 -3.57 9.57
CA CYS A 199 -15.91 -4.53 10.12
C CYS A 199 -14.52 -4.34 9.51
N THR A 200 -13.47 -4.41 10.34
CA THR A 200 -12.10 -4.54 9.82
C THR A 200 -11.96 -5.88 9.10
N PRO A 201 -11.37 -5.93 7.90
CA PRO A 201 -11.13 -7.17 7.18
C PRO A 201 -10.41 -8.22 8.03
N LEU A 202 -10.64 -9.49 7.71
CA LEU A 202 -10.10 -10.61 8.49
C LEU A 202 -8.60 -10.76 8.28
N CYS A 203 -7.88 -11.08 9.34
CA CYS A 203 -6.50 -11.56 9.29
C CYS A 203 -6.43 -13.07 9.06
N PRO A 204 -5.46 -13.55 8.29
CA PRO A 204 -4.37 -12.85 7.60
C PRO A 204 -4.82 -12.19 6.28
N PHE A 205 -3.93 -11.39 5.64
CA PHE A 205 -4.17 -10.69 4.36
C PHE A 205 -4.58 -11.60 3.19
N SER A 206 -4.43 -12.91 3.34
CA SER A 206 -4.87 -13.92 2.38
C SER A 206 -6.33 -14.35 2.54
N GLU A 207 -6.99 -13.98 3.65
CA GLU A 207 -8.37 -14.40 3.95
C GLU A 207 -9.40 -13.45 3.35
N ASP A 208 -9.05 -12.15 3.22
CA ASP A 208 -9.97 -11.13 2.72
C ASP A 208 -9.23 -10.06 1.90
N PHE A 209 -10.00 -9.17 1.27
CA PHE A 209 -9.48 -8.00 0.58
C PHE A 209 -9.16 -6.88 1.56
N HIS A 210 -7.96 -6.32 1.39
CA HIS A 210 -7.48 -5.17 2.14
C HIS A 210 -7.16 -4.01 1.19
N VAL A 211 -7.29 -2.78 1.68
CA VAL A 211 -6.91 -1.57 0.95
C VAL A 211 -5.51 -1.18 1.34
N TYR A 212 -4.59 -1.22 0.40
CA TYR A 212 -3.21 -0.77 0.55
C TYR A 212 -3.06 0.55 -0.17
N ALA A 213 -2.48 1.54 0.52
CA ALA A 213 -2.31 2.85 -0.07
C ALA A 213 -0.99 3.51 0.32
N VAL A 214 -0.53 4.41 -0.55
CA VAL A 214 0.57 5.32 -0.25
C VAL A 214 0.22 6.74 -0.66
N GLU A 215 0.45 7.68 0.23
CA GLU A 215 0.37 9.12 -0.04
C GLU A 215 1.76 9.67 -0.27
N VAL A 216 1.99 10.22 -1.46
CA VAL A 216 3.28 10.78 -1.88
C VAL A 216 3.15 12.30 -1.94
N GLU A 217 3.82 12.99 -1.04
CA GLU A 217 3.95 14.44 -0.99
C GLU A 217 5.39 14.87 -1.35
N ALA A 218 5.61 16.15 -1.54
CA ALA A 218 6.91 16.66 -1.98
C ALA A 218 8.09 16.24 -1.08
N ASN A 219 7.85 16.15 0.24
CA ASN A 219 8.87 15.86 1.26
C ASN A 219 8.43 14.83 2.29
N ARG A 220 7.33 14.11 2.03
CA ARG A 220 6.77 13.11 2.94
C ARG A 220 6.08 12.00 2.16
N ILE A 221 6.22 10.76 2.65
CA ILE A 221 5.49 9.59 2.15
C ILE A 221 4.83 8.90 3.35
N ARG A 222 3.57 8.53 3.22
CA ARG A 222 2.80 7.79 4.22
C ARG A 222 2.21 6.54 3.62
N PHE A 223 2.38 5.42 4.31
CA PHE A 223 1.81 4.13 3.94
C PHE A 223 0.62 3.80 4.82
N GLU A 224 -0.41 3.25 4.23
CA GLU A 224 -1.67 2.92 4.89
C GLU A 224 -2.13 1.51 4.56
N VAL A 225 -2.76 0.88 5.54
CA VAL A 225 -3.55 -0.34 5.37
C VAL A 225 -4.92 -0.10 5.98
N ASP A 226 -5.99 -0.29 5.18
CA ASP A 226 -7.40 -0.10 5.60
C ASP A 226 -7.65 1.26 6.27
N GLY A 227 -7.00 2.31 5.75
CA GLY A 227 -7.09 3.67 6.27
C GLY A 227 -6.22 3.96 7.50
N ALA A 228 -5.48 2.98 8.02
CA ALA A 228 -4.56 3.18 9.13
C ALA A 228 -3.14 3.47 8.61
N ILE A 229 -2.61 4.67 8.91
CA ILE A 229 -1.21 5.00 8.63
C ILE A 229 -0.33 4.21 9.59
N TYR A 230 0.64 3.46 9.06
CA TYR A 230 1.57 2.67 9.87
C TYR A 230 3.04 3.04 9.63
N HIS A 231 3.36 3.68 8.52
CA HIS A 231 4.71 4.09 8.16
C HIS A 231 4.72 5.49 7.58
N GLU A 232 5.56 6.37 8.11
CA GLU A 232 5.78 7.71 7.58
C GLU A 232 7.28 7.95 7.41
N VAL A 233 7.69 8.39 6.23
CA VAL A 233 9.05 8.81 5.93
C VAL A 233 9.06 10.27 5.52
N ARG A 234 9.96 11.05 6.11
CA ARG A 234 10.13 12.47 5.82
C ARG A 234 11.53 12.75 5.31
N GLN A 235 11.61 13.54 4.25
CA GLN A 235 12.88 13.90 3.62
C GLN A 235 13.86 14.60 4.58
N ASP A 236 13.34 15.47 5.45
CA ASP A 236 14.14 16.26 6.41
C ASP A 236 14.75 15.42 7.55
N LEU A 237 14.29 14.17 7.71
CA LEU A 237 14.80 13.22 8.71
C LEU A 237 15.81 12.21 8.11
N LEU A 238 16.05 12.27 6.82
CA LEU A 238 16.98 11.35 6.15
C LEU A 238 18.46 11.70 6.45
N PRO A 239 19.34 10.70 6.50
CA PRO A 239 20.78 10.94 6.64
C PRO A 239 21.33 11.82 5.51
N THR A 240 22.31 12.67 5.84
CA THR A 240 23.01 13.49 4.85
C THR A 240 23.66 12.62 3.77
N GLY A 241 23.49 13.00 2.50
CA GLY A 241 24.05 12.28 1.35
C GLY A 241 23.12 11.23 0.75
N THR A 242 21.90 11.07 1.27
CA THR A 242 20.85 10.25 0.64
C THR A 242 20.03 11.07 -0.35
N SER A 243 19.36 10.40 -1.31
CA SER A 243 18.51 11.06 -2.29
C SER A 243 17.03 10.97 -1.93
N TRP A 244 16.22 11.91 -2.45
CA TRP A 244 14.76 11.91 -2.36
C TRP A 244 14.17 12.02 -3.76
N PRO A 245 14.03 10.92 -4.52
CA PRO A 245 13.56 10.95 -5.91
C PRO A 245 12.03 11.02 -6.06
N PHE A 246 11.26 11.01 -4.97
CA PHE A 246 9.81 10.76 -4.97
C PHE A 246 8.93 11.92 -5.43
N GLY A 247 9.50 13.07 -5.76
CA GLY A 247 8.78 14.16 -6.40
C GLY A 247 8.59 14.03 -7.92
N LYS A 248 9.03 12.91 -8.53
CA LYS A 248 8.95 12.63 -9.96
C LYS A 248 7.79 11.69 -10.27
N PRO A 249 7.41 11.49 -11.55
CA PRO A 249 6.43 10.47 -11.91
C PRO A 249 6.90 9.04 -11.61
N PHE A 250 5.95 8.22 -11.19
CA PHE A 250 6.07 6.79 -10.94
C PHE A 250 5.02 6.04 -11.74
N PHE A 251 5.27 4.78 -12.05
CA PHE A 251 4.31 3.86 -12.62
C PHE A 251 4.06 2.69 -11.67
N VAL A 252 2.87 2.10 -11.76
CA VAL A 252 2.45 0.96 -10.95
C VAL A 252 3.03 -0.34 -11.51
N ILE A 253 3.38 -1.24 -10.61
CA ILE A 253 3.69 -2.64 -10.91
C ILE A 253 2.89 -3.54 -9.96
N LEU A 254 2.29 -4.61 -10.54
CA LEU A 254 1.62 -5.68 -9.82
C LEU A 254 2.23 -7.01 -10.24
N ASN A 255 2.61 -7.85 -9.28
CA ASN A 255 3.14 -9.17 -9.56
C ASN A 255 2.96 -10.17 -8.43
N VAL A 256 3.09 -11.44 -8.75
CA VAL A 256 3.33 -12.51 -7.79
C VAL A 256 4.65 -13.18 -8.17
N ALA A 257 5.72 -12.92 -7.43
CA ALA A 257 6.98 -13.63 -7.60
C ALA A 257 6.92 -15.02 -6.94
N VAL A 258 7.75 -15.93 -7.39
CA VAL A 258 7.93 -17.26 -6.81
C VAL A 258 9.40 -17.46 -6.48
N GLY A 259 9.69 -17.74 -5.21
CA GLY A 259 11.06 -17.87 -4.73
C GLY A 259 11.80 -16.54 -4.65
N GLY A 260 13.11 -16.63 -4.63
CA GLY A 260 13.99 -15.47 -4.53
C GLY A 260 14.57 -15.25 -3.14
N ALA A 261 15.50 -14.29 -3.06
CA ALA A 261 16.27 -14.01 -1.85
C ALA A 261 15.40 -13.57 -0.65
N TYR A 262 14.25 -12.94 -0.94
CA TYR A 262 13.37 -12.38 0.09
C TYR A 262 12.48 -13.44 0.78
N VAL A 263 11.97 -14.42 0.02
CA VAL A 263 10.99 -15.40 0.52
C VAL A 263 11.52 -16.84 0.57
N GLY A 264 12.65 -17.13 -0.10
CA GLY A 264 13.14 -18.50 -0.28
C GLY A 264 12.34 -19.27 -1.32
N ALA A 265 12.73 -20.51 -1.59
CA ALA A 265 12.03 -21.36 -2.56
C ALA A 265 10.71 -21.92 -1.98
N PRO A 266 9.70 -22.17 -2.83
CA PRO A 266 8.54 -22.98 -2.43
C PRO A 266 8.97 -24.37 -1.93
N ASP A 267 8.22 -24.89 -0.99
CA ASP A 267 8.40 -26.25 -0.48
C ASP A 267 7.15 -27.11 -0.70
N VAL A 268 7.14 -28.32 -0.14
CA VAL A 268 6.03 -29.28 -0.31
C VAL A 268 4.70 -28.82 0.31
N THR A 269 4.72 -27.77 1.14
CA THR A 269 3.50 -27.19 1.75
C THR A 269 2.83 -26.16 0.87
N THR A 270 3.53 -25.65 -0.16
CA THR A 270 2.99 -24.66 -1.08
C THR A 270 2.11 -25.33 -2.12
N VAL A 271 0.81 -25.11 -2.03
CA VAL A 271 -0.16 -25.66 -2.97
C VAL A 271 -0.36 -24.68 -4.13
N PHE A 272 -0.04 -25.09 -5.35
CA PHE A 272 -0.28 -24.31 -6.57
C PHE A 272 -1.62 -24.71 -7.23
N PRO A 273 -2.30 -23.79 -7.96
CA PRO A 273 -1.90 -22.40 -8.22
C PRO A 273 -2.11 -21.48 -7.02
N GLN A 274 -1.35 -20.37 -6.99
CA GLN A 274 -1.50 -19.29 -6.02
C GLN A 274 -1.90 -18.01 -6.75
N THR A 275 -3.00 -17.38 -6.34
CA THR A 275 -3.58 -16.24 -7.07
C THR A 275 -3.73 -15.02 -6.16
N MET A 276 -3.18 -13.91 -6.61
CA MET A 276 -3.49 -12.57 -6.10
C MET A 276 -4.70 -12.05 -6.85
N LEU A 277 -5.73 -11.60 -6.13
CA LEU A 277 -6.89 -10.91 -6.69
C LEU A 277 -6.81 -9.43 -6.40
N VAL A 278 -6.98 -8.60 -7.44
CA VAL A 278 -6.99 -7.15 -7.35
C VAL A 278 -8.38 -6.66 -7.77
N ASP A 279 -9.08 -6.00 -6.85
CA ASP A 279 -10.41 -5.44 -7.06
C ASP A 279 -10.32 -4.14 -7.88
N TYR A 280 -9.40 -3.26 -7.48
CA TYR A 280 -9.11 -2.04 -8.22
C TYR A 280 -7.70 -1.54 -7.98
N VAL A 281 -7.24 -0.66 -8.89
CA VAL A 281 -6.12 0.26 -8.69
C VAL A 281 -6.60 1.67 -8.97
N ARG A 282 -6.33 2.60 -8.05
CA ARG A 282 -6.80 3.99 -8.13
C ARG A 282 -5.68 4.98 -7.87
N TYR A 283 -5.74 6.11 -8.55
CA TYR A 283 -4.88 7.25 -8.30
C TYR A 283 -5.70 8.52 -8.04
N TYR A 284 -5.29 9.23 -7.00
CA TYR A 284 -5.95 10.45 -6.55
C TYR A 284 -4.95 11.60 -6.48
N GLN A 285 -5.44 12.80 -6.72
CA GLN A 285 -4.73 14.03 -6.45
C GLN A 285 -5.37 14.81 -5.30
N LEU A 286 -4.52 15.55 -4.58
CA LEU A 286 -5.01 16.41 -3.50
C LEU A 286 -5.97 17.45 -4.09
N ALA A 287 -7.16 17.61 -3.48
CA ALA A 287 -8.08 18.69 -3.84
C ALA A 287 -7.43 20.03 -3.53
N ARG A 288 -7.47 20.95 -4.50
CA ARG A 288 -6.93 22.31 -4.37
C ARG A 288 -7.94 23.25 -3.72
#